data_d6ebad0e13ec31a36bd60a5ce69a317f
#
_entry.id   d6ebad0e13ec31a36bd60a5ce69a317f
#
_cell.length_a   1.000
_cell.length_b   1.000
_cell.length_c   1.000
_cell.angle_alpha   90.00
_cell.angle_beta   90.00
_cell.angle_gamma   90.00
#
_symmetry.space_group_name_H-M   'P 1'
#
loop_
_entity.id
_entity.type
_entity.pdbx_description
1 polymer ?
#
loop_
_entity_poly.entity_id
_entity_poly.type
_entity_poly.pdbx_seq_one_letter_code
_entity_poly.pdbx_strand_id
1 'polypeptide(L)'
;FHSIGLFSVFDTDILKSVDVYSAGFSAEYGGRISAIVDVKTRDGNKTNLAGKINASPFSSKFLLEGPLKKYEQDKGNSSFIISYKNSYLKNSAPTIYPFVNDGMLPYTFSDLYGKLTFNSAKGSNISVFGFDYKDNVDFESSASYAWTSRGLGTKFLLVPGGSETIVDG
;
A
#
# COMPACT_ATOMS: atom_id res chain seq x y z
N PHE A 1 -6.96 3.58 -6.16
CA PHE A 1 -6.24 4.55 -6.99
C PHE A 1 -6.79 5.93 -6.72
N HIS A 2 -5.91 6.94 -6.53
CA HIS A 2 -6.33 8.33 -6.41
C HIS A 2 -6.82 8.83 -7.77
N SER A 3 -7.96 9.49 -7.79
CA SER A 3 -8.63 9.90 -9.04
C SER A 3 -7.84 10.95 -9.82
N ILE A 4 -6.99 11.75 -9.16
CA ILE A 4 -6.28 12.87 -9.77
C ILE A 4 -4.79 12.60 -9.96
N GLY A 5 -4.25 11.50 -9.45
CA GLY A 5 -2.85 11.11 -9.64
C GLY A 5 -1.79 12.05 -9.04
N LEU A 6 -2.19 13.06 -8.29
CA LEU A 6 -1.28 14.01 -7.64
C LEU A 6 -0.50 13.38 -6.47
N PHE A 7 -1.06 12.36 -5.86
CA PHE A 7 -0.44 11.64 -4.75
C PHE A 7 -0.36 10.16 -5.08
N SER A 8 0.75 9.53 -4.72
CA SER A 8 0.91 8.10 -4.92
C SER A 8 0.01 7.32 -3.97
N VAL A 9 -0.81 6.44 -4.50
CA VAL A 9 -1.60 5.45 -3.77
C VAL A 9 -0.70 4.56 -2.91
N PHE A 10 0.46 4.21 -3.45
CA PHE A 10 1.40 3.34 -2.77
C PHE A 10 2.46 4.16 -2.07
N ASP A 11 2.51 3.99 -0.75
CA ASP A 11 3.58 4.53 0.05
C ASP A 11 4.90 3.81 -0.25
N THR A 12 5.94 4.57 -0.54
CA THR A 12 7.29 4.03 -0.81
C THR A 12 7.81 3.15 0.32
N ASP A 13 7.39 3.40 1.57
CA ASP A 13 7.84 2.61 2.72
C ASP A 13 7.22 1.20 2.78
N ILE A 14 6.12 0.94 2.08
CA ILE A 14 5.51 -0.39 2.00
C ILE A 14 5.86 -1.13 0.70
N LEU A 15 6.50 -0.48 -0.27
CA LEU A 15 6.86 -1.09 -1.54
C LEU A 15 8.07 -2.00 -1.41
N LYS A 16 8.01 -3.15 -2.09
CA LYS A 16 9.14 -4.05 -2.34
C LYS A 16 9.69 -3.85 -3.75
N SER A 17 8.83 -3.87 -4.75
CA SER A 17 9.16 -3.61 -6.15
C SER A 17 7.95 -3.05 -6.90
N VAL A 18 8.22 -2.34 -7.98
CA VAL A 18 7.23 -1.91 -8.97
C VAL A 18 7.78 -2.25 -10.34
N ASP A 19 7.11 -3.16 -11.02
CA ASP A 19 7.49 -3.62 -12.35
C ASP A 19 6.49 -3.05 -13.37
N VAL A 20 6.98 -2.41 -14.42
CA VAL A 20 6.15 -1.79 -15.47
C VAL A 20 6.39 -2.51 -16.78
N TYR A 21 5.33 -3.11 -17.32
CA TYR A 21 5.33 -3.79 -18.61
C TYR A 21 4.56 -2.93 -19.60
N SER A 22 5.26 -2.35 -20.57
CA SER A 22 4.67 -1.48 -21.61
C SER A 22 4.25 -2.24 -22.87
N ALA A 23 4.76 -3.47 -23.05
CA ALA A 23 4.43 -4.37 -24.16
C ALA A 23 4.87 -5.81 -23.82
N GLY A 24 4.33 -6.81 -24.54
CA GLY A 24 4.78 -8.19 -24.41
C GLY A 24 4.46 -8.86 -23.08
N PHE A 25 3.23 -8.68 -22.60
CA PHE A 25 2.77 -9.28 -21.34
C PHE A 25 2.71 -10.81 -21.44
N SER A 26 2.99 -11.49 -20.33
CA SER A 26 2.74 -12.91 -20.21
C SER A 26 1.23 -13.22 -20.23
N ALA A 27 0.87 -14.47 -20.47
CA ALA A 27 -0.52 -14.93 -20.50
C ALA A 27 -1.27 -14.67 -19.18
N GLU A 28 -0.55 -14.52 -18.07
CA GLU A 28 -1.06 -14.15 -16.75
C GLU A 28 -1.83 -12.82 -16.77
N TYR A 29 -1.43 -11.89 -17.64
CA TYR A 29 -2.04 -10.56 -17.77
C TYR A 29 -2.97 -10.43 -18.98
N GLY A 30 -3.64 -11.51 -19.36
CA GLY A 30 -4.55 -11.54 -20.51
C GLY A 30 -5.61 -10.43 -20.52
N GLY A 31 -6.03 -10.01 -21.73
CA GLY A 31 -7.08 -9.00 -21.93
C GLY A 31 -6.65 -7.54 -21.72
N ARG A 32 -5.35 -7.26 -21.61
CA ARG A 32 -4.80 -5.90 -21.51
C ARG A 32 -4.09 -5.51 -22.81
N ILE A 33 -4.22 -4.24 -23.20
CA ILE A 33 -3.69 -3.71 -24.46
C ILE A 33 -2.73 -2.52 -24.30
N SER A 34 -2.61 -1.95 -23.10
CA SER A 34 -1.80 -0.73 -22.90
C SER A 34 -0.54 -1.01 -22.08
N ALA A 35 -0.64 -1.03 -20.78
CA ALA A 35 0.45 -1.27 -19.87
C ALA A 35 -0.04 -1.98 -18.61
N ILE A 36 0.88 -2.68 -17.94
CA ILE A 36 0.66 -3.31 -16.65
C ILE A 36 1.67 -2.75 -15.67
N VAL A 37 1.19 -2.39 -14.50
CA VAL A 37 2.02 -2.00 -13.36
C VAL A 37 1.79 -3.04 -12.26
N ASP A 38 2.79 -3.90 -12.07
CA ASP A 38 2.80 -4.91 -11.00
C ASP A 38 3.47 -4.32 -9.76
N VAL A 39 2.69 -4.16 -8.70
CA VAL A 39 3.14 -3.56 -7.45
C VAL A 39 3.22 -4.63 -6.37
N LYS A 40 4.44 -4.88 -5.90
CA LYS A 40 4.68 -5.82 -4.80
C LYS A 40 4.98 -5.06 -3.52
N THR A 41 4.24 -5.36 -2.47
CA THR A 41 4.46 -4.81 -1.14
C THR A 41 5.39 -5.71 -0.34
N ARG A 42 6.20 -5.09 0.53
CA ARG A 42 7.10 -5.82 1.42
C ARG A 42 6.36 -6.45 2.60
N ASP A 43 6.99 -7.38 3.26
CA ASP A 43 6.54 -7.91 4.54
C ASP A 43 6.93 -6.96 5.68
N GLY A 44 6.26 -7.10 6.82
CA GLY A 44 6.63 -6.43 8.05
C GLY A 44 7.94 -6.99 8.65
N ASN A 45 8.51 -6.24 9.58
CA ASN A 45 9.72 -6.64 10.30
C ASN A 45 9.50 -7.99 11.02
N LYS A 46 10.41 -8.94 10.82
CA LYS A 46 10.30 -10.30 11.36
C LYS A 46 10.96 -10.48 12.73
N THR A 47 11.71 -9.49 13.18
CA THR A 47 12.53 -9.57 14.40
C THR A 47 12.10 -8.60 15.48
N ASN A 48 11.81 -7.36 15.14
CA ASN A 48 11.55 -6.28 16.07
C ASN A 48 10.29 -5.50 15.68
N LEU A 49 9.61 -4.97 16.70
CA LEU A 49 8.59 -3.95 16.49
C LEU A 49 9.29 -2.65 16.05
N ALA A 50 8.84 -2.07 14.96
CA ALA A 50 9.36 -0.83 14.41
C ALA A 50 8.22 0.08 13.97
N GLY A 51 8.43 1.38 14.06
CA GLY A 51 7.46 2.38 13.62
C GLY A 51 8.16 3.58 12.99
N LYS A 52 7.43 4.27 12.12
CA LYS A 52 7.88 5.49 11.46
C LYS A 52 6.74 6.49 11.40
N ILE A 53 7.02 7.72 11.79
CA ILE A 53 6.08 8.84 11.67
C ILE A 53 6.73 9.89 10.79
N ASN A 54 6.04 10.30 9.75
CA ASN A 54 6.43 11.43 8.92
C ASN A 54 5.31 12.47 8.94
N ALA A 55 5.68 13.73 9.08
CA ALA A 55 4.77 14.84 8.98
C ALA A 55 5.34 15.87 7.99
N SER A 56 4.48 16.40 7.16
CA SER A 56 4.77 17.47 6.21
C SER A 56 3.67 18.53 6.30
N PRO A 57 3.83 19.70 5.68
CA PRO A 57 2.76 20.69 5.60
C PRO A 57 1.46 20.17 4.91
N PHE A 58 1.55 19.09 4.15
CA PHE A 58 0.43 18.57 3.35
C PHE A 58 -0.24 17.36 3.97
N SER A 59 0.53 16.51 4.64
CA SER A 59 0.06 15.21 5.11
C SER A 59 0.90 14.67 6.26
N SER A 60 0.30 13.79 7.02
CA SER A 60 1.01 12.94 7.98
C SER A 60 0.92 11.48 7.56
N LYS A 61 1.95 10.72 7.94
CA LYS A 61 2.03 9.28 7.73
C LYS A 61 2.48 8.61 9.00
N PHE A 62 1.85 7.49 9.29
CA PHE A 62 2.19 6.56 10.35
C PHE A 62 2.39 5.18 9.75
N LEU A 63 3.50 4.53 10.10
CA LEU A 63 3.79 3.15 9.74
C LEU A 63 4.17 2.39 11.00
N LEU A 64 3.58 1.22 11.19
CA LEU A 64 3.88 0.29 12.26
C LEU A 64 4.06 -1.11 11.69
N GLU A 65 5.12 -1.78 12.08
CA GLU A 65 5.42 -3.13 11.65
C GLU A 65 6.12 -3.95 12.73
N GLY A 66 5.95 -5.24 12.69
CA GLY A 66 6.63 -6.10 13.65
C GLY A 66 6.27 -7.58 13.53
N PRO A 67 6.93 -8.42 14.32
CA PRO A 67 6.61 -9.83 14.38
C PRO A 67 5.34 -10.08 15.20
N LEU A 68 4.47 -10.95 14.68
CA LEU A 68 3.47 -11.66 15.47
C LEU A 68 4.10 -12.89 16.12
N LYS A 69 4.95 -13.58 15.36
CA LYS A 69 5.85 -14.62 15.83
C LYS A 69 7.24 -14.32 15.31
N LYS A 70 8.19 -14.11 16.22
CA LYS A 70 9.57 -13.76 15.88
C LYS A 70 10.22 -14.82 15.00
N TYR A 71 11.11 -14.35 14.15
CA TYR A 71 11.97 -15.22 13.37
C TYR A 71 12.91 -15.99 14.28
N GLU A 72 12.91 -17.30 14.16
CA GLU A 72 13.88 -18.23 14.73
C GLU A 72 14.36 -19.16 13.62
N GLN A 73 15.62 -19.56 13.67
CA GLN A 73 16.18 -20.48 12.67
C GLN A 73 15.36 -21.79 12.65
N ASP A 74 15.11 -22.30 11.46
CA ASP A 74 14.36 -23.55 11.24
C ASP A 74 12.91 -23.59 11.78
N LYS A 75 12.36 -22.40 12.11
CA LYS A 75 10.97 -22.26 12.57
C LYS A 75 10.21 -21.28 11.67
N GLY A 76 8.90 -21.49 11.61
CA GLY A 76 8.01 -20.54 10.94
C GLY A 76 7.92 -19.24 11.71
N ASN A 77 7.72 -18.13 10.99
CA ASN A 77 7.54 -16.79 11.55
C ASN A 77 6.31 -16.11 10.95
N SER A 78 5.84 -15.08 11.61
CA SER A 78 4.78 -14.22 11.08
C SER A 78 5.01 -12.77 11.45
N SER A 79 4.62 -11.87 10.55
CA SER A 79 4.80 -10.43 10.72
C SER A 79 3.58 -9.67 10.21
N PHE A 80 3.46 -8.44 10.67
CA PHE A 80 2.47 -7.49 10.21
C PHE A 80 3.12 -6.17 9.78
N ILE A 81 2.45 -5.46 8.89
CA ILE A 81 2.73 -4.07 8.53
C ILE A 81 1.42 -3.33 8.36
N ILE A 82 1.32 -2.15 8.95
CA ILE A 82 0.17 -1.24 8.85
C ILE A 82 0.72 0.14 8.48
N SER A 83 0.16 0.75 7.45
CA SER A 83 0.47 2.11 7.03
C SER A 83 -0.81 2.93 6.96
N TYR A 84 -0.79 4.09 7.58
CA TYR A 84 -1.86 5.07 7.50
C TYR A 84 -1.28 6.41 7.08
N LYS A 85 -1.90 7.01 6.06
CA LYS A 85 -1.51 8.32 5.54
C LYS A 85 -2.75 9.19 5.42
N ASN A 86 -2.68 10.42 5.89
CA ASN A 86 -3.80 11.35 5.87
C ASN A 86 -3.34 12.73 5.45
N SER A 87 -4.13 13.36 4.58
CA SER A 87 -3.94 14.74 4.17
C SER A 87 -4.72 15.68 5.06
N TYR A 88 -4.10 16.79 5.44
CA TYR A 88 -4.76 17.92 6.08
C TYR A 88 -4.55 19.22 5.30
N LEU A 89 -4.31 19.10 4.00
CA LEU A 89 -4.02 20.20 3.10
C LEU A 89 -5.10 21.27 3.12
N LYS A 90 -6.38 20.88 3.17
CA LYS A 90 -7.52 21.81 3.28
C LYS A 90 -7.40 22.74 4.49
N ASN A 91 -6.84 22.26 5.61
CA ASN A 91 -6.70 23.05 6.84
C ASN A 91 -5.39 23.83 6.91
N SER A 92 -4.32 23.32 6.31
CA SER A 92 -2.99 23.95 6.36
C SER A 92 -2.77 24.96 5.24
N ALA A 93 -3.41 24.78 4.09
CA ALA A 93 -3.23 25.62 2.92
C ALA A 93 -3.53 27.12 3.16
N PRO A 94 -4.60 27.52 3.86
CA PRO A 94 -4.87 28.93 4.12
C PRO A 94 -3.75 29.64 4.87
N THR A 95 -3.02 28.92 5.71
CA THR A 95 -1.92 29.48 6.51
C THR A 95 -0.58 29.42 5.77
N ILE A 96 -0.32 28.32 5.03
CA ILE A 96 1.00 28.05 4.44
C ILE A 96 1.08 28.55 3.00
N TYR A 97 -0.03 28.50 2.27
CA TYR A 97 -0.13 28.84 0.84
C TYR A 97 -1.27 29.82 0.55
N PRO A 98 -1.38 30.96 1.27
CA PRO A 98 -2.47 31.92 1.04
C PRO A 98 -2.45 32.51 -0.37
N PHE A 99 -1.31 32.48 -1.06
CA PHE A 99 -1.14 32.97 -2.42
C PHE A 99 -1.59 32.00 -3.53
N VAL A 100 -1.97 30.76 -3.16
CA VAL A 100 -2.47 29.76 -4.12
C VAL A 100 -3.98 29.65 -3.94
N ASN A 101 -4.74 30.19 -4.90
CA ASN A 101 -6.20 30.16 -4.90
C ASN A 101 -6.80 30.58 -3.53
N ASP A 102 -6.28 31.70 -2.97
CA ASP A 102 -6.65 32.24 -1.64
C ASP A 102 -6.54 31.21 -0.49
N GLY A 103 -5.59 30.28 -0.60
CA GLY A 103 -5.38 29.20 0.36
C GLY A 103 -6.37 28.05 0.25
N MET A 104 -7.26 28.07 -0.74
CA MET A 104 -8.28 27.04 -0.95
C MET A 104 -7.75 25.93 -1.86
N LEU A 105 -7.13 24.92 -1.25
CA LEU A 105 -6.71 23.73 -1.98
C LEU A 105 -7.75 22.61 -1.77
N PRO A 106 -8.39 22.15 -2.86
CA PRO A 106 -9.59 21.33 -2.78
C PRO A 106 -9.32 19.85 -2.44
N TYR A 107 -8.05 19.46 -2.22
CA TYR A 107 -7.66 18.05 -2.16
C TYR A 107 -7.53 17.55 -0.73
N THR A 108 -8.19 16.44 -0.42
CA THR A 108 -7.96 15.66 0.79
C THR A 108 -7.92 14.18 0.45
N PHE A 109 -7.10 13.42 1.18
CA PHE A 109 -7.04 11.98 1.03
C PHE A 109 -6.77 11.28 2.37
N SER A 110 -7.14 10.02 2.43
CA SER A 110 -6.86 9.14 3.57
C SER A 110 -6.62 7.72 3.06
N ASP A 111 -5.45 7.18 3.34
CA ASP A 111 -4.99 5.87 2.86
C ASP A 111 -4.68 4.97 4.05
N LEU A 112 -5.33 3.83 4.13
CA LEU A 112 -5.03 2.77 5.07
C LEU A 112 -4.60 1.53 4.29
N TYR A 113 -3.49 0.94 4.67
CA TYR A 113 -2.99 -0.34 4.16
C TYR A 113 -2.58 -1.24 5.31
N GLY A 114 -2.91 -2.52 5.22
CA GLY A 114 -2.47 -3.54 6.17
C GLY A 114 -2.10 -4.84 5.48
N LYS A 115 -1.08 -5.53 5.98
CA LYS A 115 -0.67 -6.86 5.50
C LYS A 115 -0.20 -7.72 6.66
N LEU A 116 -0.64 -8.98 6.63
CA LEU A 116 -0.17 -10.05 7.49
C LEU A 116 0.58 -11.07 6.64
N THR A 117 1.73 -11.52 7.10
CA THR A 117 2.54 -12.52 6.40
C THR A 117 2.89 -13.66 7.33
N PHE A 118 2.71 -14.88 6.85
CA PHE A 118 2.99 -16.13 7.54
C PHE A 118 3.99 -16.93 6.72
N ASN A 119 5.13 -17.26 7.29
CA ASN A 119 6.18 -18.06 6.65
C ASN A 119 6.35 -19.37 7.42
N SER A 120 6.34 -20.49 6.72
CA SER A 120 6.69 -21.78 7.31
C SER A 120 8.21 -22.00 7.27
N ALA A 121 8.71 -22.92 8.10
CA ALA A 121 10.11 -23.36 8.08
C ALA A 121 10.52 -24.01 6.74
N LYS A 122 9.56 -24.55 5.99
CA LYS A 122 9.78 -25.29 4.74
C LYS A 122 9.67 -24.41 3.49
N GLY A 123 9.58 -23.07 3.63
CA GLY A 123 9.54 -22.15 2.50
C GLY A 123 8.13 -21.76 2.02
N SER A 124 7.06 -22.37 2.55
CA SER A 124 5.70 -21.90 2.23
C SER A 124 5.46 -20.51 2.84
N ASN A 125 4.79 -19.65 2.08
CA ASN A 125 4.42 -18.30 2.48
C ASN A 125 2.93 -18.07 2.19
N ILE A 126 2.23 -17.42 3.13
CA ILE A 126 0.87 -16.94 2.93
C ILE A 126 0.83 -15.49 3.40
N SER A 127 0.29 -14.62 2.57
CA SER A 127 0.05 -13.21 2.89
C SER A 127 -1.42 -12.87 2.71
N VAL A 128 -1.96 -12.10 3.63
CA VAL A 128 -3.28 -11.47 3.53
C VAL A 128 -3.09 -9.98 3.63
N PHE A 129 -3.66 -9.22 2.71
CA PHE A 129 -3.55 -7.76 2.71
C PHE A 129 -4.89 -7.10 2.41
N GLY A 130 -5.03 -5.87 2.88
CA GLY A 130 -6.20 -5.06 2.60
C GLY A 130 -5.85 -3.58 2.56
N PHE A 131 -6.72 -2.81 1.91
CA PHE A 131 -6.59 -1.37 1.83
C PHE A 131 -7.95 -0.66 1.80
N ASP A 132 -7.96 0.57 2.31
CA ASP A 132 -9.07 1.53 2.21
C ASP A 132 -8.46 2.89 1.84
N TYR A 133 -8.68 3.33 0.59
CA TYR A 133 -8.19 4.59 0.07
C TYR A 133 -9.38 5.51 -0.23
N LYS A 134 -9.30 6.73 0.24
CA LYS A 134 -10.34 7.75 0.07
C LYS A 134 -9.73 9.02 -0.46
N ASP A 135 -10.32 9.54 -1.52
CA ASP A 135 -10.03 10.84 -2.11
C ASP A 135 -11.26 11.72 -2.06
N ASN A 136 -11.05 12.97 -1.74
CA ASN A 136 -12.08 13.99 -1.89
C ASN A 136 -11.47 15.24 -2.54
N VAL A 137 -12.16 15.74 -3.56
CA VAL A 137 -11.82 16.98 -4.26
C VAL A 137 -13.05 17.84 -4.27
N ASP A 138 -12.96 19.02 -3.68
CA ASP A 138 -14.05 19.95 -3.50
C ASP A 138 -13.73 21.30 -4.15
N PHE A 139 -14.25 21.51 -5.35
CA PHE A 139 -14.19 22.79 -6.04
C PHE A 139 -15.40 23.63 -5.67
N GLU A 140 -15.33 24.39 -4.61
CA GLU A 140 -16.38 25.13 -3.90
C GLU A 140 -17.59 25.65 -4.71
N SER A 141 -17.40 25.98 -5.98
CA SER A 141 -18.47 26.57 -6.82
C SER A 141 -18.90 25.70 -8.01
N SER A 142 -18.20 24.62 -8.30
CA SER A 142 -18.37 23.92 -9.57
C SER A 142 -18.66 22.43 -9.44
N ALA A 143 -17.94 21.70 -8.59
CA ALA A 143 -18.10 20.24 -8.46
C ALA A 143 -17.40 19.70 -7.21
N SER A 144 -17.97 18.71 -6.58
CA SER A 144 -17.33 17.90 -5.52
C SER A 144 -17.24 16.44 -5.99
N TYR A 145 -16.08 15.85 -5.88
CA TYR A 145 -15.83 14.46 -6.23
C TYR A 145 -15.27 13.71 -5.03
N ALA A 146 -15.91 12.60 -4.69
CA ALA A 146 -15.42 11.68 -3.67
C ALA A 146 -15.16 10.32 -4.31
N TRP A 147 -14.00 9.75 -4.04
CA TRP A 147 -13.63 8.44 -4.51
C TRP A 147 -13.19 7.56 -3.36
N THR A 148 -13.69 6.32 -3.31
CA THR A 148 -13.28 5.32 -2.33
C THR A 148 -12.89 4.05 -3.06
N SER A 149 -11.71 3.54 -2.76
CA SER A 149 -11.22 2.26 -3.28
C SER A 149 -10.87 1.34 -2.11
N ARG A 150 -11.49 0.17 -2.07
CA ARG A 150 -11.27 -0.85 -1.04
C ARG A 150 -10.92 -2.17 -1.68
N GLY A 151 -10.03 -2.89 -1.06
CA GLY A 151 -9.68 -4.22 -1.50
C GLY A 151 -9.15 -5.09 -0.38
N LEU A 152 -9.37 -6.38 -0.56
CA LEU A 152 -8.80 -7.44 0.25
C LEU A 152 -8.25 -8.50 -0.70
N GLY A 153 -7.06 -9.00 -0.42
CA GLY A 153 -6.43 -10.03 -1.24
C GLY A 153 -5.58 -10.97 -0.41
N THR A 154 -5.33 -12.14 -0.99
CA THR A 154 -4.41 -13.14 -0.46
C THR A 154 -3.40 -13.49 -1.53
N LYS A 155 -2.19 -13.78 -1.11
CA LYS A 155 -1.15 -14.38 -1.95
C LYS A 155 -0.55 -15.53 -1.20
N PHE A 156 -0.35 -16.66 -1.88
CA PHE A 156 0.28 -17.81 -1.27
C PHE A 156 1.34 -18.45 -2.18
N LEU A 157 2.33 -19.02 -1.54
CA LEU A 157 3.33 -19.90 -2.14
C LEU A 157 3.39 -21.15 -1.25
N LEU A 158 3.02 -22.30 -1.78
CA LEU A 158 3.03 -23.55 -1.02
C LEU A 158 4.16 -24.44 -1.53
N VAL A 159 4.99 -24.90 -0.60
CA VAL A 159 6.07 -25.87 -0.84
C VAL A 159 5.71 -27.14 -0.05
N PRO A 160 5.04 -28.12 -0.67
CA PRO A 160 4.68 -29.39 -0.01
C PRO A 160 5.94 -30.15 0.40
N GLY A 161 5.95 -30.69 1.61
CA GLY A 161 7.08 -31.48 2.08
C GLY A 161 7.22 -32.78 1.28
N GLY A 162 8.42 -33.04 0.72
CA GLY A 162 8.71 -34.26 -0.06
C GLY A 162 8.27 -34.24 -1.52
N SER A 163 7.89 -33.09 -2.06
CA SER A 163 7.50 -32.90 -3.47
C SER A 163 8.38 -31.80 -4.09
N GLU A 164 8.71 -31.94 -5.37
CA GLU A 164 9.33 -30.90 -6.19
C GLU A 164 8.32 -29.87 -6.73
N THR A 165 7.05 -30.03 -6.40
CA THR A 165 5.96 -29.17 -6.88
C THR A 165 5.82 -27.92 -6.00
N ILE A 166 5.82 -26.77 -6.63
CA ILE A 166 5.50 -25.47 -6.01
C ILE A 166 4.12 -25.04 -6.52
N VAL A 167 3.26 -24.59 -5.62
CA VAL A 167 1.94 -24.02 -5.97
C VAL A 167 1.91 -22.59 -5.50
N ASP A 168 1.62 -21.66 -6.44
CA ASP A 168 1.46 -20.25 -6.17
C ASP A 168 0.10 -19.72 -6.67
N GLY A 169 -0.38 -18.64 -6.03
CA GLY A 169 -1.66 -18.01 -6.34
C GLY A 169 -1.88 -16.70 -5.55
#